data_f97e6a727354aecc1c84b123948b8f3f
#
_entry.id   f97e6a727354aecc1c84b123948b8f3f
#
_cell.length_a   1.000
_cell.length_b   1.000
_cell.length_c   1.000
_cell.angle_alpha   90.00
_cell.angle_beta   90.00
_cell.angle_gamma   90.00
#
_symmetry.space_group_name_H-M   'P 1'
#
loop_
_entity.id
_entity.type
_entity.pdbx_description
1 polymer ?
#
loop_
_entity_poly.entity_id
_entity_poly.type
_entity_poly.pdbx_seq_one_letter_code
_entity_poly.pdbx_strand_id
1 'polypeptide(L)'
;MGNSISRREFSRLLAGTACIPFVAGNASAEELKMRISVDVAGTHNRAKFMQRYADLVNQRAKGAIKVEVMHSGQLFKDRDVPRALRQGSLEMGCPATWFLSSLDPNLDIFDSTLVYGASEDKLYAMLNGEMGRQISASVESKFQVKVLGEWFGHAPSHVLSVSKPINTIEDLAGLKVRIPGGAGTAAIVRAFKASPVQAPWPDVPMALNAGTFDAVVTGNDGVVSAKLWDAGIKHAYLNRMHYAFYVPMVSAVFWKKLSPELQTLLLDSWAEIRPEGRKASKASDDAAAIEMEKNGIKLVRPAEAQLAAQKAMLLSTVDLAKETRITPEFIKQFSAAFK
;
A
#
# COMPACT_ATOMS: atom_id res chain seq x y z
N MET A 1 -34.42 64.87 48.26
CA MET A 1 -33.62 65.93 47.62
C MET A 1 -32.78 65.23 46.53
N GLY A 2 -33.29 65.27 45.31
CA GLY A 2 -32.66 64.62 44.15
C GLY A 2 -31.83 65.64 43.38
N ASN A 3 -30.58 65.29 43.14
CA ASN A 3 -29.70 66.06 42.25
C ASN A 3 -29.77 65.45 40.85
N SER A 4 -30.42 66.16 39.95
CA SER A 4 -30.46 65.86 38.51
C SER A 4 -29.19 66.43 37.85
N ILE A 5 -28.36 65.55 37.32
CA ILE A 5 -27.18 65.92 36.51
C ILE A 5 -27.64 66.41 35.14
N SER A 6 -27.25 67.68 34.80
CA SER A 6 -27.62 68.39 33.59
C SER A 6 -27.00 67.76 32.31
N ARG A 7 -27.75 67.73 31.24
CA ARG A 7 -27.36 67.21 29.88
C ARG A 7 -26.15 67.92 29.27
N ARG A 8 -25.60 68.96 29.87
CA ARG A 8 -24.42 69.72 29.36
C ARG A 8 -23.07 69.22 29.89
N GLU A 9 -23.05 68.38 30.94
CA GLU A 9 -21.80 67.86 31.45
C GLU A 9 -21.38 66.53 30.84
N PHE A 10 -22.31 65.90 30.10
CA PHE A 10 -22.03 64.63 29.41
C PHE A 10 -21.23 64.78 28.08
N SER A 11 -21.06 66.03 27.60
CA SER A 11 -20.47 66.29 26.26
C SER A 11 -18.98 66.67 26.33
N ARG A 12 -18.27 66.56 27.43
CA ARG A 12 -16.84 66.93 27.57
C ARG A 12 -15.89 65.78 27.87
N LEU A 13 -16.35 64.52 27.83
CA LEU A 13 -15.55 63.34 28.17
C LEU A 13 -15.33 62.38 26.98
N LEU A 14 -15.43 62.88 25.74
CA LEU A 14 -15.21 62.07 24.52
C LEU A 14 -14.18 62.72 23.61
N ALA A 15 -12.94 62.93 24.05
CA ALA A 15 -11.82 63.27 23.19
C ALA A 15 -10.53 62.69 23.75
N GLY A 16 -10.51 61.39 23.85
CA GLY A 16 -9.29 60.61 24.08
C GLY A 16 -9.28 59.43 23.11
N THR A 17 -8.86 59.70 21.85
CA THR A 17 -8.65 58.65 20.87
C THR A 17 -7.44 57.84 21.31
N ALA A 18 -7.67 56.81 22.12
CA ALA A 18 -6.68 55.78 22.35
C ALA A 18 -6.50 54.99 21.06
N CYS A 19 -5.45 55.30 20.28
CA CYS A 19 -4.91 54.38 19.27
C CYS A 19 -4.44 53.11 19.99
N ILE A 20 -5.35 52.12 20.07
CA ILE A 20 -4.97 50.76 20.36
C ILE A 20 -4.20 50.26 19.17
N PRO A 21 -2.89 49.93 19.29
CA PRO A 21 -2.19 49.26 18.16
C PRO A 21 -2.93 47.96 17.93
N PHE A 22 -3.51 47.80 16.76
CA PHE A 22 -4.01 46.53 16.25
C PHE A 22 -2.77 45.64 16.10
N VAL A 23 -2.41 44.92 17.15
CA VAL A 23 -1.45 43.81 17.07
C VAL A 23 -2.16 42.79 16.20
N ALA A 24 -1.83 42.81 14.91
CA ALA A 24 -2.13 41.71 14.03
C ALA A 24 -1.42 40.49 14.63
N GLY A 25 -2.11 39.81 15.52
CA GLY A 25 -1.70 38.50 15.97
C GLY A 25 -1.59 37.66 14.73
N ASN A 26 -0.38 37.19 14.40
CA ASN A 26 -0.22 36.08 13.49
C ASN A 26 -1.14 34.99 14.01
N ALA A 27 -2.32 34.85 13.42
CA ALA A 27 -3.11 33.64 13.60
C ALA A 27 -2.21 32.50 13.09
N SER A 28 -1.55 31.83 14.02
CA SER A 28 -0.85 30.59 13.71
C SER A 28 -1.88 29.70 13.06
N ALA A 29 -1.75 29.48 11.75
CA ALA A 29 -2.60 28.56 11.06
C ALA A 29 -2.51 27.23 11.83
N GLU A 30 -3.67 26.69 12.23
CA GLU A 30 -3.72 25.41 12.94
C GLU A 30 -2.96 24.37 12.15
N GLU A 31 -1.95 23.73 12.78
CA GLU A 31 -1.12 22.71 12.17
C GLU A 31 -2.00 21.56 11.64
N LEU A 32 -1.99 21.34 10.32
CA LEU A 32 -2.72 20.25 9.73
C LEU A 32 -2.07 18.91 10.12
N LYS A 33 -2.88 17.94 10.53
CA LYS A 33 -2.38 16.59 10.86
C LYS A 33 -2.71 15.62 9.73
N MET A 34 -1.70 14.88 9.26
CA MET A 34 -1.83 13.82 8.27
C MET A 34 -1.31 12.50 8.84
N ARG A 35 -2.22 11.56 9.09
CA ARG A 35 -1.86 10.23 9.56
C ARG A 35 -1.73 9.30 8.36
N ILE A 36 -0.68 8.47 8.36
CA ILE A 36 -0.46 7.42 7.37
C ILE A 36 -0.65 6.08 8.07
N SER A 37 -1.60 5.26 7.62
CA SER A 37 -1.80 3.91 8.17
C SER A 37 -1.03 2.86 7.38
N VAL A 38 -0.29 2.01 8.08
CA VAL A 38 0.49 0.89 7.53
C VAL A 38 0.26 -0.34 8.41
N ASP A 39 -0.08 -1.49 7.84
CA ASP A 39 -0.41 -2.69 8.62
C ASP A 39 0.78 -3.62 8.93
N VAL A 40 1.96 -3.35 8.36
CA VAL A 40 3.21 -4.06 8.65
C VAL A 40 3.96 -3.45 9.82
N ALA A 41 4.87 -4.22 10.43
CA ALA A 41 5.74 -3.74 11.52
C ALA A 41 6.63 -2.58 11.07
N GLY A 42 7.04 -1.71 12.01
CA GLY A 42 7.93 -0.58 11.73
C GLY A 42 9.30 -0.97 11.17
N THR A 43 9.74 -2.21 11.38
CA THR A 43 10.98 -2.78 10.82
C THR A 43 10.88 -3.17 9.35
N HIS A 44 9.66 -3.34 8.83
CA HIS A 44 9.40 -3.69 7.44
C HIS A 44 9.76 -2.54 6.49
N ASN A 45 10.33 -2.84 5.31
CA ASN A 45 10.78 -1.82 4.35
C ASN A 45 9.67 -0.83 3.95
N ARG A 46 8.43 -1.30 3.77
CA ARG A 46 7.29 -0.41 3.46
C ARG A 46 7.02 0.62 4.57
N ALA A 47 7.09 0.22 5.84
CA ALA A 47 6.91 1.15 6.96
C ALA A 47 8.06 2.16 7.04
N LYS A 48 9.30 1.71 6.85
CA LYS A 48 10.49 2.59 6.77
C LYS A 48 10.38 3.59 5.61
N PHE A 49 9.91 3.16 4.45
CA PHE A 49 9.69 4.04 3.31
C PHE A 49 8.64 5.12 3.61
N MET A 50 7.50 4.74 4.21
CA MET A 50 6.49 5.71 4.62
C MET A 50 6.99 6.67 5.69
N GLN A 51 7.83 6.20 6.63
CA GLN A 51 8.45 7.06 7.62
C GLN A 51 9.38 8.10 6.97
N ARG A 52 10.20 7.69 6.01
CA ARG A 52 11.06 8.63 5.26
C ARG A 52 10.25 9.66 4.48
N TYR A 53 9.11 9.26 3.90
CA TYR A 53 8.19 10.21 3.28
C TYR A 53 7.67 11.22 4.31
N ALA A 54 7.19 10.75 5.45
CA ALA A 54 6.69 11.61 6.53
C ALA A 54 7.77 12.58 7.02
N ASP A 55 8.99 12.09 7.25
CA ASP A 55 10.11 12.91 7.71
C ASP A 55 10.47 14.02 6.71
N LEU A 56 10.51 13.69 5.41
CA LEU A 56 10.77 14.65 4.33
C LEU A 56 9.68 15.73 4.26
N VAL A 57 8.41 15.33 4.33
CA VAL A 57 7.29 16.28 4.33
C VAL A 57 7.34 17.16 5.57
N ASN A 58 7.55 16.60 6.76
CA ASN A 58 7.67 17.37 8.02
C ASN A 58 8.80 18.39 7.96
N GLN A 59 9.97 18.00 7.43
CA GLN A 59 11.10 18.90 7.26
C GLN A 59 10.77 20.09 6.35
N ARG A 60 10.06 19.84 5.25
CA ARG A 60 9.75 20.85 4.23
C ARG A 60 8.58 21.75 4.60
N ALA A 61 7.61 21.18 5.30
CA ALA A 61 6.36 21.88 5.65
C ALA A 61 6.53 22.93 6.76
N LYS A 62 7.66 22.96 7.48
CA LYS A 62 7.98 23.96 8.52
C LYS A 62 6.84 24.21 9.50
N GLY A 63 6.13 23.16 9.91
CA GLY A 63 5.02 23.22 10.86
C GLY A 63 3.63 23.49 10.26
N ALA A 64 3.51 23.69 8.93
CA ALA A 64 2.20 23.86 8.29
C ALA A 64 1.37 22.55 8.22
N ILE A 65 2.08 21.39 8.19
CA ILE A 65 1.48 20.06 8.26
C ILE A 65 2.39 19.16 9.10
N LYS A 66 1.80 18.31 9.93
CA LYS A 66 2.47 17.25 10.66
C LYS A 66 2.04 15.89 10.15
N VAL A 67 2.98 15.11 9.65
CA VAL A 67 2.76 13.76 9.14
C VAL A 67 3.25 12.74 10.15
N GLU A 68 2.39 11.77 10.48
CA GLU A 68 2.67 10.70 11.44
C GLU A 68 2.37 9.34 10.81
N VAL A 69 3.30 8.38 10.94
CA VAL A 69 3.13 7.02 10.44
C VAL A 69 2.68 6.10 11.57
N MET A 70 1.52 5.47 11.40
CA MET A 70 0.93 4.52 12.33
C MET A 70 1.10 3.11 11.74
N HIS A 71 2.13 2.39 12.19
CA HIS A 71 2.46 1.05 11.70
C HIS A 71 1.70 -0.07 12.43
N SER A 72 1.94 -1.34 12.07
CA SER A 72 1.40 -2.55 12.71
C SER A 72 -0.14 -2.62 12.76
N GLY A 73 -0.81 -1.93 11.84
CA GLY A 73 -2.28 -1.91 11.78
C GLY A 73 -2.96 -1.19 12.95
N GLN A 74 -2.23 -0.33 13.69
CA GLN A 74 -2.74 0.38 14.88
C GLN A 74 -3.95 1.26 14.59
N LEU A 75 -4.01 1.88 13.39
CA LEU A 75 -5.17 2.69 12.97
C LEU A 75 -6.15 1.87 12.14
N PHE A 76 -5.67 1.32 11.03
CA PHE A 76 -6.47 0.53 10.11
C PHE A 76 -5.65 -0.65 9.57
N LYS A 77 -6.27 -1.82 9.43
CA LYS A 77 -5.74 -2.90 8.58
C LYS A 77 -5.83 -2.45 7.12
N ASP A 78 -4.88 -2.82 6.27
CA ASP A 78 -4.80 -2.33 4.87
C ASP A 78 -6.12 -2.50 4.09
N ARG A 79 -6.88 -3.56 4.35
CA ARG A 79 -8.19 -3.78 3.73
C ARG A 79 -9.24 -2.70 4.06
N ASP A 80 -9.10 -2.01 5.19
CA ASP A 80 -10.04 -0.99 5.66
C ASP A 80 -9.61 0.42 5.21
N VAL A 81 -8.34 0.59 4.80
CA VAL A 81 -7.76 1.86 4.36
C VAL A 81 -8.54 2.53 3.22
N PRO A 82 -8.93 1.83 2.13
CA PRO A 82 -9.67 2.47 1.03
C PRO A 82 -10.98 3.11 1.48
N ARG A 83 -11.72 2.45 2.38
CA ARG A 83 -12.95 2.98 2.96
C ARG A 83 -12.67 4.17 3.88
N ALA A 84 -11.64 4.08 4.73
CA ALA A 84 -11.27 5.15 5.65
C ALA A 84 -10.86 6.44 4.92
N LEU A 85 -10.08 6.33 3.84
CA LEU A 85 -9.69 7.45 2.98
C LEU A 85 -10.92 8.10 2.32
N ARG A 86 -11.80 7.29 1.74
CA ARG A 86 -13.02 7.78 1.09
C ARG A 86 -13.95 8.52 2.05
N GLN A 87 -14.03 8.08 3.30
CA GLN A 87 -14.84 8.69 4.36
C GLN A 87 -14.15 9.89 5.02
N GLY A 88 -12.86 10.14 4.74
CA GLY A 88 -12.07 11.19 5.40
C GLY A 88 -11.70 10.91 6.85
N SER A 89 -11.82 9.66 7.32
CA SER A 89 -11.39 9.24 8.66
C SER A 89 -9.90 8.88 8.74
N LEU A 90 -9.24 8.81 7.59
CA LEU A 90 -7.79 8.69 7.41
C LEU A 90 -7.35 9.69 6.34
N GLU A 91 -6.20 10.34 6.54
CA GLU A 91 -5.68 11.35 5.63
C GLU A 91 -4.88 10.73 4.48
N MET A 92 -4.02 9.73 4.76
CA MET A 92 -3.20 9.07 3.76
C MET A 92 -3.05 7.57 4.07
N GLY A 93 -2.97 6.78 3.02
CA GLY A 93 -2.60 5.37 3.07
C GLY A 93 -2.01 4.91 1.75
N CYS A 94 -1.35 3.76 1.80
CA CYS A 94 -0.76 3.15 0.61
C CYS A 94 -1.20 1.68 0.56
N PRO A 95 -2.51 1.41 0.31
CA PRO A 95 -3.05 0.06 0.26
C PRO A 95 -2.58 -0.67 -0.99
N ALA A 96 -2.49 -1.99 -0.89
CA ALA A 96 -2.17 -2.85 -2.02
C ALA A 96 -3.34 -2.96 -3.01
N THR A 97 -3.01 -3.28 -4.27
CA THR A 97 -3.97 -3.41 -5.38
C THR A 97 -5.11 -4.36 -5.09
N TRP A 98 -4.84 -5.51 -4.47
CA TRP A 98 -5.87 -6.51 -4.11
C TRP A 98 -6.92 -6.01 -3.11
N PHE A 99 -6.67 -4.97 -2.33
CA PHE A 99 -7.67 -4.35 -1.46
C PHE A 99 -8.54 -3.33 -2.21
N LEU A 100 -8.09 -2.88 -3.37
CA LEU A 100 -8.82 -1.96 -4.23
C LEU A 100 -9.76 -2.67 -5.19
N SER A 101 -9.53 -3.96 -5.46
CA SER A 101 -10.31 -4.75 -6.42
C SER A 101 -11.78 -4.93 -6.05
N SER A 102 -12.15 -4.73 -4.78
CA SER A 102 -13.55 -4.77 -4.35
C SER A 102 -14.41 -3.69 -4.98
N LEU A 103 -13.85 -2.51 -5.25
CA LEU A 103 -14.50 -1.37 -5.89
C LEU A 103 -14.11 -1.22 -7.37
N ASP A 104 -12.88 -1.59 -7.72
CA ASP A 104 -12.41 -1.65 -9.10
C ASP A 104 -11.80 -3.02 -9.41
N PRO A 105 -12.61 -3.99 -9.91
CA PRO A 105 -12.13 -5.33 -10.20
C PRO A 105 -10.96 -5.39 -11.19
N ASN A 106 -10.77 -4.37 -12.04
CA ASN A 106 -9.64 -4.31 -12.97
C ASN A 106 -8.28 -4.27 -12.25
N LEU A 107 -8.24 -3.87 -10.97
CA LEU A 107 -7.01 -3.86 -10.18
C LEU A 107 -6.51 -5.25 -9.79
N ASP A 108 -7.34 -6.29 -9.86
CA ASP A 108 -6.89 -7.68 -9.71
C ASP A 108 -5.94 -8.13 -10.84
N ILE A 109 -5.77 -7.32 -11.90
CA ILE A 109 -4.83 -7.62 -12.99
C ILE A 109 -3.39 -7.76 -12.49
N PHE A 110 -3.01 -6.99 -11.47
CA PHE A 110 -1.67 -7.02 -10.86
C PHE A 110 -1.41 -8.27 -10.02
N ASP A 111 -2.46 -9.01 -9.71
CA ASP A 111 -2.43 -10.24 -8.91
C ASP A 111 -2.84 -11.46 -9.75
N SER A 112 -2.90 -11.30 -11.09
CA SER A 112 -3.44 -12.27 -12.03
C SER A 112 -2.36 -13.13 -12.70
N THR A 113 -2.82 -14.11 -13.45
CA THR A 113 -1.98 -15.00 -14.27
C THR A 113 -1.14 -14.26 -15.32
N LEU A 114 -1.55 -13.07 -15.74
CA LEU A 114 -0.82 -12.25 -16.72
C LEU A 114 0.52 -11.76 -16.18
N VAL A 115 0.61 -11.49 -14.88
CA VAL A 115 1.82 -10.98 -14.24
C VAL A 115 2.65 -12.07 -13.55
N TYR A 116 2.17 -13.32 -13.53
CA TYR A 116 2.91 -14.44 -12.95
C TYR A 116 4.31 -14.57 -13.57
N GLY A 117 5.34 -14.69 -12.73
CA GLY A 117 6.73 -14.82 -13.15
C GLY A 117 7.33 -13.57 -13.81
N ALA A 118 6.59 -12.45 -13.89
CA ALA A 118 7.07 -11.23 -14.53
C ALA A 118 8.28 -10.62 -13.81
N SER A 119 9.13 -9.92 -14.57
CA SER A 119 10.20 -9.11 -14.01
C SER A 119 9.66 -7.78 -13.48
N GLU A 120 10.34 -7.24 -12.48
CA GLU A 120 10.04 -5.93 -11.90
C GLU A 120 10.09 -4.81 -12.93
N ASP A 121 11.13 -4.78 -13.75
CA ASP A 121 11.33 -3.73 -14.77
C ASP A 121 10.17 -3.66 -15.75
N LYS A 122 9.67 -4.81 -16.20
CA LYS A 122 8.54 -4.87 -17.11
C LYS A 122 7.25 -4.33 -16.50
N LEU A 123 7.01 -4.65 -15.22
CA LEU A 123 5.84 -4.15 -14.47
C LEU A 123 5.93 -2.64 -14.27
N TYR A 124 7.10 -2.11 -13.90
CA TYR A 124 7.28 -0.68 -13.74
C TYR A 124 7.23 0.07 -15.08
N ALA A 125 7.76 -0.48 -16.16
CA ALA A 125 7.65 0.14 -17.47
C ALA A 125 6.17 0.36 -17.87
N MET A 126 5.32 -0.62 -17.61
CA MET A 126 3.88 -0.52 -17.86
C MET A 126 3.21 0.49 -16.91
N LEU A 127 3.51 0.44 -15.60
CA LEU A 127 2.90 1.34 -14.61
C LEU A 127 3.32 2.81 -14.79
N ASN A 128 4.54 3.06 -15.25
CA ASN A 128 5.02 4.42 -15.51
C ASN A 128 4.55 4.97 -16.87
N GLY A 129 3.96 4.11 -17.71
CA GLY A 129 3.41 4.44 -19.01
C GLY A 129 1.98 4.98 -18.97
N GLU A 130 1.35 5.03 -20.15
CA GLU A 130 -0.03 5.51 -20.31
C GLU A 130 -1.04 4.66 -19.54
N MET A 131 -0.88 3.32 -19.57
CA MET A 131 -1.75 2.41 -18.82
C MET A 131 -1.77 2.71 -17.33
N GLY A 132 -0.60 2.95 -16.71
CA GLY A 132 -0.53 3.30 -15.29
C GLY A 132 -1.19 4.64 -14.95
N ARG A 133 -1.08 5.64 -15.85
CA ARG A 133 -1.81 6.92 -15.69
C ARG A 133 -3.32 6.72 -15.73
N GLN A 134 -3.82 5.94 -16.69
CA GLN A 134 -5.26 5.64 -16.81
C GLN A 134 -5.79 4.89 -15.58
N ILE A 135 -5.04 3.90 -15.09
CA ILE A 135 -5.41 3.17 -13.88
C ILE A 135 -5.41 4.10 -12.65
N SER A 136 -4.41 4.95 -12.50
CA SER A 136 -4.35 5.92 -11.40
C SER A 136 -5.52 6.90 -11.43
N ALA A 137 -5.91 7.40 -12.59
CA ALA A 137 -7.09 8.25 -12.76
C ALA A 137 -8.41 7.52 -12.40
N SER A 138 -8.52 6.23 -12.76
CA SER A 138 -9.64 5.38 -12.33
C SER A 138 -9.70 5.24 -10.82
N VAL A 139 -8.55 5.02 -10.16
CA VAL A 139 -8.45 4.96 -8.69
C VAL A 139 -8.88 6.29 -8.07
N GLU A 140 -8.37 7.42 -8.54
CA GLU A 140 -8.76 8.75 -8.02
C GLU A 140 -10.28 8.94 -8.06
N SER A 141 -10.89 8.64 -9.20
CA SER A 141 -12.32 8.80 -9.42
C SER A 141 -13.17 7.88 -8.53
N LYS A 142 -12.87 6.56 -8.55
CA LYS A 142 -13.69 5.56 -7.85
C LYS A 142 -13.53 5.61 -6.33
N PHE A 143 -12.33 5.91 -5.84
CA PHE A 143 -12.03 5.92 -4.41
C PHE A 143 -12.13 7.30 -3.77
N GLN A 144 -12.37 8.36 -4.56
CA GLN A 144 -12.42 9.75 -4.07
C GLN A 144 -11.14 10.11 -3.29
N VAL A 145 -10.02 9.94 -3.94
CA VAL A 145 -8.68 10.19 -3.41
C VAL A 145 -7.84 10.97 -4.41
N LYS A 146 -6.72 11.52 -3.95
CA LYS A 146 -5.62 11.96 -4.81
C LYS A 146 -4.52 10.91 -4.78
N VAL A 147 -4.07 10.45 -5.93
CA VAL A 147 -2.88 9.60 -6.07
C VAL A 147 -1.65 10.50 -6.22
N LEU A 148 -0.64 10.30 -5.36
CA LEU A 148 0.53 11.18 -5.31
C LEU A 148 1.52 10.99 -6.48
N GLY A 149 1.25 10.05 -7.37
CA GLY A 149 2.10 9.79 -8.54
C GLY A 149 2.32 8.29 -8.75
N GLU A 150 3.48 7.91 -9.27
CA GLU A 150 3.79 6.52 -9.57
C GLU A 150 3.80 5.66 -8.30
N TRP A 151 3.35 4.42 -8.46
CA TRP A 151 3.11 3.51 -7.34
C TRP A 151 4.42 2.95 -6.76
N PHE A 152 4.34 2.54 -5.51
CA PHE A 152 5.41 1.85 -4.82
C PHE A 152 5.23 0.34 -4.97
N GLY A 153 6.20 -0.33 -5.60
CA GLY A 153 6.29 -1.78 -5.61
C GLY A 153 7.18 -2.23 -4.47
N HIS A 154 6.72 -3.26 -3.75
CA HIS A 154 7.48 -3.73 -2.61
C HIS A 154 8.46 -4.84 -3.00
N ALA A 155 8.00 -5.94 -3.54
CA ALA A 155 8.80 -7.08 -4.00
C ALA A 155 7.89 -8.13 -4.64
N PRO A 156 8.43 -9.13 -5.35
CA PRO A 156 7.65 -10.27 -5.76
C PRO A 156 7.18 -11.07 -4.55
N SER A 157 5.94 -11.57 -4.63
CA SER A 157 5.41 -12.51 -3.65
C SER A 157 5.67 -13.95 -4.09
N HIS A 158 5.94 -14.80 -3.12
CA HIS A 158 6.30 -16.20 -3.28
C HIS A 158 5.40 -17.10 -2.45
N VAL A 159 5.45 -18.40 -2.68
CA VAL A 159 4.78 -19.38 -1.82
C VAL A 159 5.76 -19.98 -0.84
N LEU A 160 5.42 -19.92 0.45
CA LEU A 160 6.23 -20.46 1.53
C LEU A 160 5.40 -21.46 2.35
N SER A 161 6.00 -22.57 2.80
CA SER A 161 5.29 -23.61 3.56
C SER A 161 5.94 -23.92 4.90
N VAL A 162 5.11 -24.44 5.81
CA VAL A 162 5.51 -24.82 7.17
C VAL A 162 6.30 -26.12 7.15
N SER A 163 5.73 -27.20 6.65
CA SER A 163 6.28 -28.55 6.82
C SER A 163 6.59 -29.26 5.51
N LYS A 164 5.82 -29.01 4.46
CA LYS A 164 5.98 -29.71 3.19
C LYS A 164 6.95 -28.96 2.28
N PRO A 165 8.04 -29.59 1.81
CA PRO A 165 8.89 -29.01 0.78
C PRO A 165 8.09 -28.69 -0.47
N ILE A 166 8.33 -27.51 -1.07
CA ILE A 166 7.79 -27.13 -2.35
C ILE A 166 8.96 -27.01 -3.32
N ASN A 167 9.09 -28.00 -4.20
CA ASN A 167 10.09 -28.03 -5.26
C ASN A 167 9.48 -27.66 -6.62
N THR A 168 8.17 -27.95 -6.77
CA THR A 168 7.37 -27.64 -7.96
C THR A 168 5.99 -27.16 -7.55
N ILE A 169 5.20 -26.65 -8.50
CA ILE A 169 3.83 -26.18 -8.21
C ILE A 169 2.86 -27.33 -7.85
N GLU A 170 3.15 -28.55 -8.29
CA GLU A 170 2.38 -29.77 -7.98
C GLU A 170 2.41 -30.09 -6.49
N ASP A 171 3.48 -29.72 -5.80
CA ASP A 171 3.63 -29.90 -4.35
C ASP A 171 2.63 -29.05 -3.54
N LEU A 172 2.01 -28.04 -4.16
CA LEU A 172 0.99 -27.21 -3.54
C LEU A 172 -0.37 -27.91 -3.42
N ALA A 173 -0.58 -29.00 -4.17
CA ALA A 173 -1.85 -29.70 -4.19
C ALA A 173 -2.30 -30.11 -2.79
N GLY A 174 -3.56 -29.75 -2.44
CA GLY A 174 -4.18 -30.06 -1.15
C GLY A 174 -3.82 -29.12 -0.01
N LEU A 175 -2.82 -28.22 -0.16
CA LEU A 175 -2.44 -27.30 0.89
C LEU A 175 -3.47 -26.16 1.06
N LYS A 176 -3.67 -25.73 2.29
CA LYS A 176 -4.34 -24.46 2.62
C LYS A 176 -3.32 -23.35 2.52
N VAL A 177 -3.45 -22.48 1.53
CA VAL A 177 -2.50 -21.41 1.24
C VAL A 177 -3.09 -20.07 1.66
N ARG A 178 -2.50 -19.42 2.64
CA ARG A 178 -2.89 -18.06 2.98
C ARG A 178 -2.54 -17.11 1.84
N ILE A 179 -3.50 -16.30 1.44
CA ILE A 179 -3.34 -15.21 0.49
C ILE A 179 -3.66 -13.86 1.16
N PRO A 180 -3.04 -12.74 0.71
CA PRO A 180 -3.35 -11.41 1.25
C PRO A 180 -4.75 -10.93 0.87
N GLY A 181 -5.21 -11.30 -0.31
CA GLY A 181 -6.47 -10.94 -0.94
C GLY A 181 -6.38 -11.13 -2.45
N GLY A 182 -7.35 -10.59 -3.18
CA GLY A 182 -7.41 -10.63 -4.64
C GLY A 182 -8.00 -11.92 -5.20
N ALA A 183 -8.91 -11.77 -6.15
CA ALA A 183 -9.50 -12.91 -6.86
C ALA A 183 -8.47 -13.56 -7.80
N GLY A 184 -7.55 -12.77 -8.36
CA GLY A 184 -6.46 -13.26 -9.21
C GLY A 184 -5.51 -14.22 -8.48
N THR A 185 -5.01 -13.82 -7.30
CA THR A 185 -4.17 -14.71 -6.47
C THR A 185 -4.93 -15.97 -6.07
N ALA A 186 -6.21 -15.84 -5.70
CA ALA A 186 -7.04 -17.01 -5.34
C ALA A 186 -7.20 -17.96 -6.53
N ALA A 187 -7.39 -17.47 -7.74
CA ALA A 187 -7.49 -18.27 -8.95
C ALA A 187 -6.19 -19.02 -9.25
N ILE A 188 -5.03 -18.38 -9.10
CA ILE A 188 -3.72 -19.04 -9.26
C ILE A 188 -3.56 -20.17 -8.24
N VAL A 189 -3.87 -19.93 -6.97
CA VAL A 189 -3.77 -20.96 -5.92
C VAL A 189 -4.68 -22.14 -6.23
N ARG A 190 -5.92 -21.91 -6.68
CA ARG A 190 -6.84 -22.99 -7.10
C ARG A 190 -6.33 -23.76 -8.30
N ALA A 191 -5.73 -23.08 -9.28
CA ALA A 191 -5.13 -23.74 -10.45
C ALA A 191 -3.99 -24.69 -10.07
N PHE A 192 -3.29 -24.40 -8.97
CA PHE A 192 -2.29 -25.29 -8.36
C PHE A 192 -2.92 -26.39 -7.47
N LYS A 193 -4.24 -26.58 -7.53
CA LYS A 193 -4.99 -27.56 -6.74
C LYS A 193 -4.86 -27.36 -5.22
N ALA A 194 -4.57 -26.13 -4.79
CA ALA A 194 -4.52 -25.71 -3.40
C ALA A 194 -5.78 -24.92 -3.01
N SER A 195 -6.02 -24.76 -1.71
CA SER A 195 -7.16 -24.03 -1.17
C SER A 195 -6.73 -22.64 -0.69
N PRO A 196 -7.16 -21.53 -1.33
CA PRO A 196 -6.83 -20.18 -0.86
C PRO A 196 -7.61 -19.83 0.40
N VAL A 197 -6.92 -19.28 1.41
CA VAL A 197 -7.49 -18.77 2.67
C VAL A 197 -7.08 -17.31 2.83
N GLN A 198 -8.02 -16.38 2.82
CA GLN A 198 -7.70 -14.98 2.99
C GLN A 198 -7.53 -14.62 4.47
N ALA A 199 -6.41 -13.99 4.84
CA ALA A 199 -6.19 -13.46 6.18
C ALA A 199 -5.36 -12.17 6.14
N PRO A 200 -5.69 -11.16 6.99
CA PRO A 200 -4.91 -9.93 7.13
C PRO A 200 -3.49 -10.23 7.61
N TRP A 201 -2.54 -9.38 7.21
CA TRP A 201 -1.12 -9.60 7.52
C TRP A 201 -0.82 -9.69 9.03
N PRO A 202 -1.34 -8.81 9.91
CA PRO A 202 -1.03 -8.88 11.34
C PRO A 202 -1.44 -10.19 12.01
N ASP A 203 -2.40 -10.91 11.43
CA ASP A 203 -2.94 -12.15 11.99
C ASP A 203 -2.13 -13.39 11.56
N VAL A 204 -1.25 -13.25 10.53
CA VAL A 204 -0.54 -14.38 9.88
C VAL A 204 0.35 -15.19 10.82
N PRO A 205 1.24 -14.59 11.65
CA PRO A 205 2.13 -15.39 12.49
C PRO A 205 1.37 -16.26 13.48
N MET A 206 0.33 -15.71 14.11
CA MET A 206 -0.50 -16.45 15.07
C MET A 206 -1.29 -17.57 14.39
N ALA A 207 -1.84 -17.31 13.21
CA ALA A 207 -2.62 -18.28 12.46
C ALA A 207 -1.78 -19.42 11.88
N LEU A 208 -0.50 -19.14 11.49
CA LEU A 208 0.47 -20.17 11.13
C LEU A 208 0.77 -21.08 12.32
N ASN A 209 1.08 -20.54 13.50
CA ASN A 209 1.32 -21.29 14.72
C ASN A 209 0.11 -22.15 15.13
N ALA A 210 -1.11 -21.67 14.86
CA ALA A 210 -2.35 -22.40 15.12
C ALA A 210 -2.68 -23.47 14.05
N GLY A 211 -1.85 -23.60 12.99
CA GLY A 211 -2.11 -24.56 11.89
C GLY A 211 -3.33 -24.21 11.02
N THR A 212 -3.72 -22.94 10.97
CA THR A 212 -4.88 -22.50 10.17
C THR A 212 -4.59 -22.65 8.67
N PHE A 213 -3.34 -22.48 8.26
CA PHE A 213 -2.86 -22.71 6.88
C PHE A 213 -1.52 -23.45 6.89
N ASP A 214 -1.26 -24.16 5.78
CA ASP A 214 -0.05 -24.96 5.56
C ASP A 214 1.05 -24.14 4.87
N ALA A 215 0.66 -23.05 4.18
CA ALA A 215 1.53 -22.19 3.41
C ALA A 215 1.02 -20.74 3.38
N VAL A 216 1.89 -19.82 2.99
CA VAL A 216 1.59 -18.39 2.89
C VAL A 216 2.14 -17.81 1.59
N VAL A 217 1.38 -16.90 0.96
CA VAL A 217 1.85 -16.04 -0.12
C VAL A 217 2.31 -14.72 0.48
N THR A 218 3.60 -14.39 0.32
CA THR A 218 4.21 -13.14 0.79
C THR A 218 5.58 -12.91 0.13
N GLY A 219 6.15 -11.71 0.28
CA GLY A 219 7.54 -11.39 -0.09
C GLY A 219 8.54 -11.80 0.99
N ASN A 220 9.82 -11.89 0.64
CA ASN A 220 10.90 -12.30 1.55
C ASN A 220 11.03 -11.33 2.74
N ASP A 221 10.96 -10.01 2.52
CA ASP A 221 11.02 -9.00 3.60
C ASP A 221 9.89 -9.17 4.62
N GLY A 222 8.70 -9.59 4.16
CA GLY A 222 7.59 -9.97 5.05
C GLY A 222 7.97 -11.12 5.98
N VAL A 223 8.61 -12.16 5.45
CA VAL A 223 9.07 -13.30 6.25
C VAL A 223 10.05 -12.87 7.34
N VAL A 224 11.04 -12.04 6.99
CA VAL A 224 12.06 -11.56 7.92
C VAL A 224 11.48 -10.62 8.96
N SER A 225 10.70 -9.62 8.54
CA SER A 225 10.15 -8.61 9.45
C SER A 225 9.16 -9.19 10.47
N ALA A 226 8.45 -10.27 10.11
CA ALA A 226 7.54 -11.00 11.00
C ALA A 226 8.18 -12.27 11.61
N LYS A 227 9.46 -12.57 11.31
CA LYS A 227 10.19 -13.77 11.78
C LYS A 227 9.38 -15.05 11.57
N LEU A 228 8.84 -15.26 10.36
CA LEU A 228 7.93 -16.40 10.11
C LEU A 228 8.57 -17.76 10.27
N TRP A 229 9.90 -17.88 10.36
CA TRP A 229 10.58 -19.11 10.80
C TRP A 229 10.20 -19.51 12.22
N ASP A 230 9.96 -18.55 13.14
CA ASP A 230 9.46 -18.80 14.49
C ASP A 230 7.98 -19.28 14.46
N ALA A 231 7.23 -18.90 13.42
CA ALA A 231 5.88 -19.37 13.16
C ALA A 231 5.83 -20.68 12.31
N GLY A 232 6.98 -21.34 12.12
CA GLY A 232 7.07 -22.64 11.51
C GLY A 232 7.40 -22.68 10.01
N ILE A 233 7.55 -21.56 9.31
CA ILE A 233 7.96 -21.56 7.90
C ILE A 233 9.36 -22.15 7.73
N LYS A 234 9.48 -23.17 6.88
CA LYS A 234 10.74 -23.91 6.63
C LYS A 234 11.14 -24.01 5.15
N HIS A 235 10.21 -23.75 4.24
CA HIS A 235 10.44 -23.91 2.80
C HIS A 235 9.87 -22.71 2.06
N ALA A 236 10.56 -22.26 1.01
CA ALA A 236 10.10 -21.18 0.13
C ALA A 236 10.33 -21.56 -1.33
N TYR A 237 9.31 -21.45 -2.14
CA TYR A 237 9.34 -21.59 -3.59
C TYR A 237 9.24 -20.19 -4.21
N LEU A 238 10.36 -19.68 -4.72
CA LEU A 238 10.48 -18.29 -5.16
C LEU A 238 9.91 -18.09 -6.58
N ASN A 239 8.62 -18.35 -6.73
CA ASN A 239 7.93 -18.43 -8.02
C ASN A 239 7.41 -17.08 -8.57
N ARG A 240 7.68 -15.96 -7.92
CA ARG A 240 7.19 -14.63 -8.34
C ARG A 240 5.71 -14.67 -8.73
N MET A 241 4.86 -15.14 -7.81
CA MET A 241 3.44 -15.35 -8.05
C MET A 241 2.74 -14.08 -8.53
N HIS A 242 3.02 -12.95 -7.88
CA HIS A 242 2.65 -11.61 -8.28
C HIS A 242 3.66 -10.60 -7.71
N TYR A 243 3.54 -9.35 -8.11
CA TYR A 243 4.33 -8.25 -7.58
C TYR A 243 3.44 -7.32 -6.77
N ALA A 244 3.78 -7.12 -5.49
CA ALA A 244 2.96 -6.32 -4.59
C ALA A 244 3.10 -4.82 -4.90
N PHE A 245 2.07 -4.22 -5.51
CA PHE A 245 1.99 -2.79 -5.73
C PHE A 245 1.09 -2.11 -4.72
N TYR A 246 1.57 -0.96 -4.24
CA TYR A 246 0.90 -0.12 -3.27
C TYR A 246 0.62 1.26 -3.87
N VAL A 247 -0.62 1.72 -3.75
CA VAL A 247 -1.07 2.97 -4.38
C VAL A 247 -1.03 4.10 -3.34
N PRO A 248 -0.24 5.17 -3.56
CA PRO A 248 -0.13 6.28 -2.62
C PRO A 248 -1.37 7.18 -2.70
N MET A 249 -2.30 7.02 -1.77
CA MET A 249 -3.62 7.63 -1.80
C MET A 249 -3.78 8.62 -0.64
N VAL A 250 -4.14 9.85 -0.96
CA VAL A 250 -4.56 10.89 0.00
C VAL A 250 -6.06 11.09 -0.13
N SER A 251 -6.79 11.12 1.00
CA SER A 251 -8.23 11.37 1.02
C SER A 251 -8.58 12.68 0.29
N ALA A 252 -9.55 12.66 -0.62
CA ALA A 252 -10.00 13.89 -1.28
C ALA A 252 -10.59 14.90 -0.29
N VAL A 253 -11.16 14.42 0.83
CA VAL A 253 -11.65 15.29 1.91
C VAL A 253 -10.49 16.05 2.56
N PHE A 254 -9.38 15.38 2.79
CA PHE A 254 -8.18 16.02 3.34
C PHE A 254 -7.46 16.87 2.28
N TRP A 255 -7.31 16.38 1.06
CA TRP A 255 -6.64 17.06 -0.05
C TRP A 255 -7.22 18.47 -0.32
N LYS A 256 -8.55 18.62 -0.22
CA LYS A 256 -9.25 19.92 -0.39
C LYS A 256 -8.94 20.93 0.71
N LYS A 257 -8.42 20.50 1.87
CA LYS A 257 -8.03 21.39 2.97
C LYS A 257 -6.60 21.93 2.79
N LEU A 258 -5.81 21.32 1.91
CA LEU A 258 -4.43 21.71 1.66
C LEU A 258 -4.37 22.92 0.75
N SER A 259 -3.49 23.88 1.07
CA SER A 259 -3.14 24.93 0.11
C SER A 259 -2.45 24.35 -1.14
N PRO A 260 -2.44 25.05 -2.28
CA PRO A 260 -1.74 24.61 -3.48
C PRO A 260 -0.24 24.30 -3.23
N GLU A 261 0.40 25.07 -2.35
CA GLU A 261 1.81 24.88 -1.97
C GLU A 261 2.00 23.56 -1.21
N LEU A 262 1.09 23.21 -0.26
CA LEU A 262 1.13 21.94 0.45
C LEU A 262 0.81 20.76 -0.46
N GLN A 263 -0.13 20.92 -1.39
CA GLN A 263 -0.41 19.90 -2.40
C GLN A 263 0.82 19.62 -3.25
N THR A 264 1.48 20.65 -3.76
CA THR A 264 2.74 20.54 -4.52
C THR A 264 3.84 19.89 -3.69
N LEU A 265 4.00 20.33 -2.43
CA LEU A 265 4.99 19.75 -1.50
C LEU A 265 4.81 18.23 -1.32
N LEU A 266 3.57 17.76 -1.14
CA LEU A 266 3.29 16.32 -1.01
C LEU A 266 3.64 15.54 -2.29
N LEU A 267 3.27 16.08 -3.46
CA LEU A 267 3.57 15.46 -4.77
C LEU A 267 5.07 15.39 -5.04
N ASP A 268 5.78 16.51 -4.83
CA ASP A 268 7.22 16.60 -5.09
C ASP A 268 8.01 15.71 -4.12
N SER A 269 7.61 15.68 -2.84
CA SER A 269 8.24 14.81 -1.85
C SER A 269 8.06 13.33 -2.20
N TRP A 270 6.89 12.93 -2.71
CA TRP A 270 6.68 11.56 -3.18
C TRP A 270 7.54 11.24 -4.41
N ALA A 271 7.55 12.13 -5.41
CA ALA A 271 8.33 11.96 -6.63
C ALA A 271 9.83 11.81 -6.35
N GLU A 272 10.36 12.55 -5.36
CA GLU A 272 11.77 12.53 -4.99
C GLU A 272 12.19 11.22 -4.32
N ILE A 273 11.44 10.75 -3.32
CA ILE A 273 11.86 9.56 -2.56
C ILE A 273 11.57 8.23 -3.26
N ARG A 274 10.63 8.22 -4.19
CA ARG A 274 10.16 6.99 -4.84
C ARG A 274 11.25 6.16 -5.51
N PRO A 275 12.17 6.71 -6.33
CA PRO A 275 13.22 5.93 -6.97
C PRO A 275 14.13 5.25 -5.95
N GLU A 276 14.46 5.94 -4.87
CA GLU A 276 15.25 5.37 -3.77
C GLU A 276 14.48 4.29 -3.02
N GLY A 277 13.18 4.49 -2.79
CA GLY A 277 12.30 3.49 -2.19
C GLY A 277 12.25 2.19 -3.00
N ARG A 278 12.15 2.27 -4.32
CA ARG A 278 12.21 1.09 -5.21
C ARG A 278 13.55 0.36 -5.11
N LYS A 279 14.65 1.09 -5.17
CA LYS A 279 15.99 0.52 -5.01
C LYS A 279 16.17 -0.14 -3.63
N ALA A 280 15.72 0.52 -2.57
CA ALA A 280 15.77 0.00 -1.21
C ALA A 280 14.90 -1.26 -1.05
N SER A 281 13.73 -1.30 -1.70
CA SER A 281 12.84 -2.47 -1.67
C SER A 281 13.51 -3.71 -2.28
N LYS A 282 14.14 -3.55 -3.46
CA LYS A 282 14.87 -4.65 -4.08
C LYS A 282 16.03 -5.12 -3.22
N ALA A 283 16.85 -4.21 -2.70
CA ALA A 283 17.97 -4.55 -1.83
C ALA A 283 17.52 -5.24 -0.52
N SER A 284 16.37 -4.82 0.02
CA SER A 284 15.76 -5.43 1.20
C SER A 284 15.29 -6.87 0.92
N ASP A 285 14.68 -7.11 -0.24
CA ASP A 285 14.22 -8.44 -0.65
C ASP A 285 15.40 -9.41 -0.88
N ASP A 286 16.45 -8.95 -1.55
CA ASP A 286 17.68 -9.73 -1.77
C ASP A 286 18.37 -10.09 -0.42
N ALA A 287 18.47 -9.13 0.49
CA ALA A 287 19.03 -9.35 1.84
C ALA A 287 18.14 -10.29 2.67
N ALA A 288 16.82 -10.16 2.54
CA ALA A 288 15.87 -11.01 3.24
C ALA A 288 15.98 -12.48 2.82
N ALA A 289 16.20 -12.77 1.54
CA ALA A 289 16.42 -14.13 1.07
C ALA A 289 17.64 -14.78 1.77
N ILE A 290 18.75 -14.03 1.91
CA ILE A 290 19.95 -14.49 2.63
C ILE A 290 19.64 -14.74 4.12
N GLU A 291 18.88 -13.84 4.74
CA GLU A 291 18.52 -13.98 6.16
C GLU A 291 17.57 -15.17 6.41
N MET A 292 16.67 -15.44 5.47
CA MET A 292 15.81 -16.63 5.51
C MET A 292 16.63 -17.92 5.51
N GLU A 293 17.64 -18.03 4.63
CA GLU A 293 18.53 -19.20 4.57
C GLU A 293 19.33 -19.38 5.86
N LYS A 294 19.84 -18.28 6.46
CA LYS A 294 20.52 -18.31 7.76
C LYS A 294 19.62 -18.82 8.89
N ASN A 295 18.31 -18.54 8.82
CA ASN A 295 17.32 -19.00 9.79
C ASN A 295 16.72 -20.37 9.41
N GLY A 296 17.35 -21.12 8.52
CA GLY A 296 17.03 -22.50 8.21
C GLY A 296 15.90 -22.70 7.21
N ILE A 297 15.43 -21.64 6.53
CA ILE A 297 14.44 -21.76 5.46
C ILE A 297 15.14 -22.24 4.17
N LYS A 298 14.65 -23.33 3.61
CA LYS A 298 15.15 -23.88 2.33
C LYS A 298 14.49 -23.14 1.17
N LEU A 299 15.30 -22.47 0.33
CA LEU A 299 14.84 -21.72 -0.82
C LEU A 299 14.98 -22.56 -2.10
N VAL A 300 13.89 -22.69 -2.84
CA VAL A 300 13.86 -23.23 -4.20
C VAL A 300 13.64 -22.09 -5.18
N ARG A 301 14.58 -21.92 -6.12
CA ARG A 301 14.54 -20.88 -7.16
C ARG A 301 14.23 -21.56 -8.50
N PRO A 302 12.97 -21.53 -8.99
CA PRO A 302 12.63 -22.12 -10.28
C PRO A 302 13.37 -21.40 -11.41
N ALA A 303 13.82 -22.17 -12.40
CA ALA A 303 14.40 -21.60 -13.61
C ALA A 303 13.35 -20.78 -14.41
N GLU A 304 13.81 -19.81 -15.19
CA GLU A 304 12.92 -18.97 -16.02
C GLU A 304 12.03 -19.80 -16.96
N ALA A 305 12.59 -20.90 -17.53
CA ALA A 305 11.81 -21.82 -18.35
C ALA A 305 10.67 -22.52 -17.58
N GLN A 306 10.88 -22.83 -16.29
CA GLN A 306 9.81 -23.38 -15.43
C GLN A 306 8.74 -22.35 -15.14
N LEU A 307 9.11 -21.10 -14.84
CA LEU A 307 8.17 -20.03 -14.63
C LEU A 307 7.34 -19.73 -15.89
N ALA A 308 7.97 -19.75 -17.06
CA ALA A 308 7.31 -19.59 -18.34
C ALA A 308 6.31 -20.72 -18.61
N ALA A 309 6.68 -21.97 -18.34
CA ALA A 309 5.77 -23.12 -18.47
C ALA A 309 4.59 -23.05 -17.51
N GLN A 310 4.83 -22.65 -16.25
CA GLN A 310 3.79 -22.46 -15.26
C GLN A 310 2.83 -21.33 -15.67
N LYS A 311 3.35 -20.22 -16.18
CA LYS A 311 2.53 -19.13 -16.73
C LYS A 311 1.68 -19.59 -17.90
N ALA A 312 2.23 -20.35 -18.84
CA ALA A 312 1.50 -20.88 -19.98
C ALA A 312 0.36 -21.80 -19.52
N MET A 313 0.61 -22.67 -18.55
CA MET A 313 -0.43 -23.53 -17.93
C MET A 313 -1.52 -22.69 -17.29
N LEU A 314 -1.17 -21.67 -16.48
CA LEU A 314 -2.14 -20.78 -15.84
C LEU A 314 -3.00 -20.03 -16.86
N LEU A 315 -2.40 -19.52 -17.93
CA LEU A 315 -3.13 -18.81 -19.00
C LEU A 315 -4.08 -19.72 -19.78
N SER A 316 -3.80 -21.03 -19.83
CA SER A 316 -4.66 -22.02 -20.51
C SER A 316 -5.77 -22.59 -19.61
N THR A 317 -5.62 -22.51 -18.28
CA THR A 317 -6.54 -23.14 -17.32
C THR A 317 -7.41 -22.16 -16.55
N VAL A 318 -6.98 -20.90 -16.41
CA VAL A 318 -7.69 -19.87 -15.67
C VAL A 318 -8.41 -18.93 -16.62
N ASP A 319 -9.73 -18.95 -16.61
CA ASP A 319 -10.55 -17.90 -17.24
C ASP A 319 -10.54 -16.66 -16.34
N LEU A 320 -9.62 -15.74 -16.65
CA LEU A 320 -9.36 -14.57 -15.81
C LEU A 320 -10.60 -13.68 -15.65
N ALA A 321 -11.37 -13.47 -16.71
CA ALA A 321 -12.57 -12.62 -16.67
C ALA A 321 -13.65 -13.22 -15.74
N LYS A 322 -13.80 -14.54 -15.79
CA LYS A 322 -14.77 -15.28 -14.95
C LYS A 322 -14.33 -15.31 -13.48
N GLU A 323 -13.04 -15.56 -13.23
CA GLU A 323 -12.52 -15.73 -11.87
C GLU A 323 -12.38 -14.40 -11.11
N THR A 324 -12.12 -13.27 -11.79
CA THR A 324 -11.75 -12.00 -11.16
C THR A 324 -12.73 -10.86 -11.39
N ARG A 325 -13.67 -10.99 -12.32
CA ARG A 325 -14.56 -9.90 -12.79
C ARG A 325 -13.79 -8.76 -13.48
N ILE A 326 -12.52 -8.94 -13.86
CA ILE A 326 -11.81 -8.01 -14.74
C ILE A 326 -12.51 -7.99 -16.09
N THR A 327 -12.75 -6.81 -16.64
CA THR A 327 -13.43 -6.72 -17.94
C THR A 327 -12.55 -7.28 -19.05
N PRO A 328 -13.12 -8.03 -20.03
CA PRO A 328 -12.35 -8.56 -21.16
C PRO A 328 -11.59 -7.48 -21.94
N GLU A 329 -12.20 -6.30 -22.07
CA GLU A 329 -11.57 -5.16 -22.72
C GLU A 329 -10.32 -4.72 -21.98
N PHE A 330 -10.37 -4.63 -20.63
CA PHE A 330 -9.21 -4.26 -19.84
C PHE A 330 -8.10 -5.32 -19.89
N ILE A 331 -8.46 -6.61 -19.87
CA ILE A 331 -7.50 -7.72 -20.07
C ILE A 331 -6.74 -7.54 -21.39
N LYS A 332 -7.47 -7.23 -22.49
CA LYS A 332 -6.89 -7.00 -23.81
C LYS A 332 -5.95 -5.79 -23.84
N GLN A 333 -6.38 -4.65 -23.27
CA GLN A 333 -5.59 -3.43 -23.18
C GLN A 333 -4.32 -3.65 -22.37
N PHE A 334 -4.45 -4.26 -21.17
CA PHE A 334 -3.31 -4.58 -20.30
C PHE A 334 -2.34 -5.54 -21.01
N SER A 335 -2.83 -6.60 -21.63
CA SER A 335 -1.99 -7.57 -22.35
C SER A 335 -1.22 -6.93 -23.52
N ALA A 336 -1.80 -5.92 -24.17
CA ALA A 336 -1.13 -5.17 -25.24
C ALA A 336 -0.02 -4.26 -24.69
N ALA A 337 -0.26 -3.61 -23.55
CA ALA A 337 0.71 -2.74 -22.88
C ALA A 337 1.83 -3.51 -22.14
N PHE A 338 1.59 -4.78 -21.81
CA PHE A 338 2.47 -5.65 -21.03
C PHE A 338 3.35 -6.59 -21.87
N LYS A 339 3.49 -6.35 -23.17
CA LYS A 339 4.30 -7.18 -24.12
C LYS A 339 5.80 -7.06 -23.94
#